data_f0f6a1f41f70eaf9847f42f4623c117d
#
_entry.id   f0f6a1f41f70eaf9847f42f4623c117d
#
_cell.length_a   1.000
_cell.length_b   1.000
_cell.length_c   1.000
_cell.angle_alpha   90.00
_cell.angle_beta   90.00
_cell.angle_gamma   90.00
#
_symmetry.space_group_name_H-M   'P 1'
#
loop_
_entity.id
_entity.type
_entity.pdbx_description
1 polymer ?
#
loop_
_entity_poly.entity_id
_entity_poly.type
_entity_poly.pdbx_seq_one_letter_code
_entity_poly.pdbx_strand_id
1 'polypeptide(L)'
;MAIFGSRTKATIQAVPESEGHIAAAASGYYTGNAGNIGANSVGNYYSYSEGVLRNNAMSVPTIARARDLIASVISSTPLQMYKEAWDEQEQEMVKTYLAPRSWLAQPDPAIPYNTLMAWTLDDLFFFGKATWFIQSRTSDGFPNSFTRLPASMVTYRDQAGPVFFAPSNEVYFQGGRIDPENLVQFISPIQGIVYQSETSVQTAIRLEKARFRNATSTIPAGTLKITGGEPLTDVEMQQLGAAFNAARENNQTAVISQDLDYIETKANPANMMLMEAANFQALEMCRITNIPPFLAGVDVGSYQYQNGKDAREQLYLFAARAYMDCIAQTLSMNNILPVGTKCEFDIDDYLSEVIGAEADDLEEMMDANNMPSMGSEGEPA
;
A
#
# COMPACT_ATOMS: atom_id res chain seq x y z
N MET A 1 -0.70 -72.18 14.78
CA MET A 1 -1.88 -71.56 14.16
C MET A 1 -1.79 -70.10 14.52
N ALA A 2 -1.23 -69.28 13.63
CA ALA A 2 -0.94 -67.88 13.89
C ALA A 2 -2.02 -67.03 13.21
N ILE A 3 -2.75 -66.25 13.99
CA ILE A 3 -3.75 -65.28 13.49
C ILE A 3 -3.05 -63.92 13.38
N PHE A 4 -2.68 -63.56 12.16
CA PHE A 4 -2.23 -62.23 11.86
C PHE A 4 -3.41 -61.29 11.75
N GLY A 5 -3.59 -60.41 12.72
CA GLY A 5 -4.52 -59.28 12.68
C GLY A 5 -4.04 -58.24 11.68
N SER A 6 -4.90 -57.92 10.69
CA SER A 6 -4.74 -56.87 9.72
C SER A 6 -4.70 -55.51 10.40
N ARG A 7 -3.54 -54.83 10.37
CA ARG A 7 -3.47 -53.43 10.71
C ARG A 7 -4.13 -52.59 9.59
N THR A 8 -5.28 -52.08 9.86
CA THR A 8 -5.89 -51.05 9.05
C THR A 8 -5.06 -49.79 9.15
N LYS A 9 -4.32 -49.46 8.10
CA LYS A 9 -3.66 -48.14 7.99
C LYS A 9 -4.78 -47.11 7.97
N ALA A 10 -4.83 -46.26 9.00
CA ALA A 10 -5.60 -45.04 8.96
C ALA A 10 -4.98 -44.14 7.86
N THR A 11 -5.62 -44.09 6.72
CA THR A 11 -5.33 -43.12 5.69
C THR A 11 -5.82 -41.79 6.24
N ILE A 12 -4.89 -40.94 6.63
CA ILE A 12 -5.18 -39.52 6.85
C ILE A 12 -5.60 -38.99 5.49
N GLN A 13 -6.91 -38.86 5.28
CA GLN A 13 -7.41 -38.05 4.17
C GLN A 13 -6.92 -36.62 4.47
N ALA A 14 -5.94 -36.18 3.68
CA ALA A 14 -5.63 -34.75 3.60
C ALA A 14 -6.95 -34.05 3.25
N VAL A 15 -7.38 -33.18 4.14
CA VAL A 15 -8.46 -32.23 3.83
C VAL A 15 -7.99 -31.52 2.57
N PRO A 16 -8.75 -31.55 1.45
CA PRO A 16 -8.33 -30.87 0.25
C PRO A 16 -8.23 -29.39 0.62
N GLU A 17 -7.04 -28.84 0.52
CA GLU A 17 -6.82 -27.42 0.56
C GLU A 17 -7.80 -26.78 -0.43
N SER A 18 -8.36 -25.66 -0.05
CA SER A 18 -9.51 -24.93 -0.55
C SER A 18 -9.50 -24.51 -2.04
N GLU A 19 -9.03 -25.35 -2.94
CA GLU A 19 -9.10 -25.10 -4.39
C GLU A 19 -10.55 -24.93 -4.89
N GLY A 20 -11.50 -25.62 -4.26
CA GLY A 20 -12.90 -25.52 -4.61
C GLY A 20 -13.55 -24.17 -4.29
N HIS A 21 -13.08 -23.47 -3.26
CA HIS A 21 -13.65 -22.17 -2.88
C HIS A 21 -13.21 -21.03 -3.79
N ILE A 22 -12.00 -21.09 -4.31
CA ILE A 22 -11.47 -20.05 -5.22
C ILE A 22 -12.18 -20.14 -6.58
N ALA A 23 -12.37 -21.35 -7.09
CA ALA A 23 -13.10 -21.59 -8.34
C ALA A 23 -14.59 -21.21 -8.23
N ALA A 24 -15.23 -21.48 -7.09
CA ALA A 24 -16.63 -21.13 -6.85
C ALA A 24 -16.84 -19.61 -6.71
N ALA A 25 -15.92 -18.90 -6.07
CA ALA A 25 -15.98 -17.45 -5.97
C ALA A 25 -15.76 -16.77 -7.34
N ALA A 26 -14.85 -17.30 -8.16
CA ALA A 26 -14.63 -16.80 -9.51
C ALA A 26 -15.82 -17.07 -10.44
N SER A 27 -16.48 -18.22 -10.31
CA SER A 27 -17.63 -18.57 -11.14
C SER A 27 -18.91 -17.82 -10.80
N GLY A 28 -19.10 -17.42 -9.53
CA GLY A 28 -20.29 -16.71 -9.06
C GLY A 28 -20.40 -15.26 -9.57
N TYR A 29 -19.28 -14.62 -9.91
CA TYR A 29 -19.26 -13.23 -10.37
C TYR A 29 -19.52 -13.06 -11.87
N TYR A 30 -19.46 -14.12 -12.69
CA TYR A 30 -19.41 -14.00 -14.16
C TYR A 30 -20.35 -14.92 -14.93
N THR A 31 -21.49 -15.27 -14.36
CA THR A 31 -22.48 -16.11 -15.00
C THR A 31 -23.19 -15.49 -16.22
N GLY A 32 -22.80 -14.29 -16.63
CA GLY A 32 -23.47 -13.56 -17.72
C GLY A 32 -22.92 -13.77 -19.13
N ASN A 33 -21.78 -14.44 -19.33
CA ASN A 33 -21.18 -14.55 -20.67
C ASN A 33 -20.61 -15.94 -20.96
N ALA A 34 -21.50 -16.84 -21.38
CA ALA A 34 -21.20 -18.25 -21.65
C ALA A 34 -20.24 -18.50 -22.83
N GLY A 35 -19.88 -17.47 -23.62
CA GLY A 35 -19.08 -17.62 -24.82
C GLY A 35 -17.55 -17.62 -24.66
N ASN A 36 -17.02 -17.24 -23.47
CA ASN A 36 -15.58 -17.01 -23.31
C ASN A 36 -15.03 -17.46 -21.94
N ILE A 37 -15.56 -18.55 -21.40
CA ILE A 37 -15.34 -19.01 -20.03
C ILE A 37 -13.85 -19.31 -19.73
N GLY A 38 -13.09 -19.84 -20.70
CA GLY A 38 -11.69 -20.24 -20.46
C GLY A 38 -10.70 -19.10 -20.33
N ALA A 39 -10.81 -18.07 -21.17
CA ALA A 39 -9.87 -16.95 -21.19
C ALA A 39 -10.17 -15.91 -20.11
N ASN A 40 -11.46 -15.68 -19.81
CA ASN A 40 -11.88 -14.75 -18.76
C ASN A 40 -11.63 -15.31 -17.35
N SER A 41 -11.70 -16.62 -17.15
CA SER A 41 -11.46 -17.23 -15.84
C SER A 41 -10.02 -17.02 -15.35
N VAL A 42 -9.05 -17.08 -16.24
CA VAL A 42 -7.62 -16.84 -15.89
C VAL A 42 -7.40 -15.37 -15.52
N GLY A 43 -7.91 -14.44 -16.30
CA GLY A 43 -7.80 -13.03 -16.01
C GLY A 43 -8.50 -12.61 -14.72
N ASN A 44 -9.67 -13.18 -14.45
CA ASN A 44 -10.41 -12.95 -13.21
C ASN A 44 -9.69 -13.51 -11.98
N TYR A 45 -9.01 -14.65 -12.14
CA TYR A 45 -8.17 -15.20 -11.08
C TYR A 45 -7.02 -14.26 -10.72
N TYR A 46 -6.33 -13.70 -11.71
CA TYR A 46 -5.26 -12.73 -11.46
C TYR A 46 -5.79 -11.46 -10.78
N SER A 47 -6.89 -10.90 -11.23
CA SER A 47 -7.48 -9.71 -10.63
C SER A 47 -7.92 -9.95 -9.17
N TYR A 48 -8.51 -11.10 -8.88
CA TYR A 48 -8.85 -11.49 -7.52
C TYR A 48 -7.60 -11.68 -6.66
N SER A 49 -6.60 -12.37 -7.17
CA SER A 49 -5.32 -12.59 -6.50
C SER A 49 -4.61 -11.26 -6.20
N GLU A 50 -4.58 -10.34 -7.15
CA GLU A 50 -4.03 -8.99 -6.98
C GLU A 50 -4.75 -8.23 -5.84
N GLY A 51 -6.07 -8.27 -5.79
CA GLY A 51 -6.86 -7.66 -4.72
C GLY A 51 -6.55 -8.23 -3.34
N VAL A 52 -6.39 -9.55 -3.23
CA VAL A 52 -6.01 -10.23 -1.99
C VAL A 52 -4.58 -9.84 -1.58
N LEU A 53 -3.63 -9.83 -2.52
CA LEU A 53 -2.24 -9.45 -2.25
C LEU A 53 -2.16 -7.99 -1.76
N ARG A 54 -2.89 -7.07 -2.39
CA ARG A 54 -2.97 -5.67 -1.94
C ARG A 54 -3.51 -5.56 -0.51
N ASN A 55 -4.61 -6.25 -0.20
CA ASN A 55 -5.21 -6.20 1.14
C ASN A 55 -4.27 -6.79 2.20
N ASN A 56 -3.57 -7.86 1.85
CA ASN A 56 -2.54 -8.44 2.70
C ASN A 56 -1.38 -7.47 2.92
N ALA A 57 -0.89 -6.80 1.88
CA ALA A 57 0.17 -5.80 2.01
C ALA A 57 -0.26 -4.61 2.87
N MET A 58 -1.49 -4.12 2.72
CA MET A 58 -2.05 -3.05 3.55
C MET A 58 -2.23 -3.44 5.03
N SER A 59 -2.25 -4.72 5.36
CA SER A 59 -2.28 -5.15 6.76
C SER A 59 -0.93 -4.94 7.47
N VAL A 60 0.14 -4.63 6.74
CA VAL A 60 1.45 -4.29 7.31
C VAL A 60 1.51 -2.79 7.58
N PRO A 61 1.62 -2.33 8.84
CA PRO A 61 1.50 -0.92 9.20
C PRO A 61 2.50 -0.01 8.48
N THR A 62 3.74 -0.48 8.27
CA THR A 62 4.80 0.28 7.59
C THR A 62 4.45 0.52 6.12
N ILE A 63 3.90 -0.48 5.43
CA ILE A 63 3.46 -0.34 4.03
C ILE A 63 2.27 0.62 3.93
N ALA A 64 1.29 0.48 4.83
CA ALA A 64 0.14 1.37 4.88
C ALA A 64 0.58 2.83 5.10
N ARG A 65 1.50 3.05 6.05
CA ARG A 65 2.07 4.39 6.31
C ARG A 65 2.81 4.95 5.11
N ALA A 66 3.63 4.12 4.44
CA ALA A 66 4.36 4.52 3.24
C ALA A 66 3.41 4.97 2.12
N ARG A 67 2.41 4.14 1.83
CA ARG A 67 1.39 4.45 0.82
C ARG A 67 0.65 5.74 1.15
N ASP A 68 0.26 5.96 2.40
CA ASP A 68 -0.49 7.15 2.81
C ASP A 68 0.36 8.42 2.73
N LEU A 69 1.64 8.35 3.09
CA LEU A 69 2.57 9.47 2.94
C LEU A 69 2.75 9.87 1.47
N ILE A 70 3.02 8.91 0.60
CA ILE A 70 3.19 9.19 -0.83
C ILE A 70 1.88 9.68 -1.44
N ALA A 71 0.74 9.10 -1.04
CA ALA A 71 -0.58 9.53 -1.50
C ALA A 71 -0.90 10.97 -1.09
N SER A 72 -0.51 11.37 0.12
CA SER A 72 -0.73 12.74 0.58
C SER A 72 0.03 13.76 -0.27
N VAL A 73 1.27 13.45 -0.66
CA VAL A 73 2.07 14.33 -1.55
C VAL A 73 1.41 14.47 -2.91
N ILE A 74 1.11 13.34 -3.56
CA ILE A 74 0.58 13.33 -4.93
C ILE A 74 -0.82 13.95 -5.00
N SER A 75 -1.67 13.66 -4.01
CA SER A 75 -3.05 14.13 -4.00
C SER A 75 -3.19 15.62 -3.67
N SER A 76 -2.24 16.20 -2.93
CA SER A 76 -2.25 17.63 -2.58
C SER A 76 -1.61 18.51 -3.65
N THR A 77 -0.80 17.94 -4.54
CA THR A 77 -0.05 18.70 -5.54
C THR A 77 -0.87 18.84 -6.82
N PRO A 78 -1.21 20.05 -7.27
CA PRO A 78 -1.98 20.26 -8.49
C PRO A 78 -1.16 20.00 -9.74
N LEU A 79 -1.83 19.69 -10.85
CA LEU A 79 -1.23 19.55 -12.18
C LEU A 79 -1.29 20.87 -12.93
N GLN A 80 -0.19 21.25 -13.56
CA GLN A 80 -0.05 22.42 -14.42
C GLN A 80 0.28 22.01 -15.85
N MET A 81 -0.15 22.82 -16.82
CA MET A 81 0.23 22.65 -18.23
C MET A 81 1.25 23.69 -18.65
N TYR A 82 2.21 23.28 -19.44
CA TYR A 82 3.23 24.17 -20.00
C TYR A 82 3.61 23.80 -21.43
N LYS A 83 4.26 24.75 -22.11
CA LYS A 83 4.99 24.53 -23.35
C LYS A 83 6.44 24.92 -23.14
N GLU A 84 7.33 24.16 -23.72
CA GLU A 84 8.75 24.50 -23.80
C GLU A 84 9.04 25.19 -25.14
N ALA A 85 9.65 26.33 -25.09
CA ALA A 85 10.16 27.07 -26.26
C ALA A 85 11.59 27.44 -26.02
N TRP A 86 12.40 27.40 -27.10
CA TRP A 86 13.77 27.86 -27.03
C TRP A 86 13.79 29.39 -26.95
N ASP A 87 14.41 29.95 -25.92
CA ASP A 87 14.67 31.37 -25.83
C ASP A 87 16.06 31.70 -26.37
N GLU A 88 16.10 32.55 -27.41
CA GLU A 88 17.35 32.94 -28.04
C GLU A 88 18.17 33.91 -27.16
N GLN A 89 17.53 34.60 -26.21
CA GLN A 89 18.22 35.57 -25.34
C GLN A 89 18.91 34.88 -24.18
N GLU A 90 18.21 33.91 -23.56
CA GLU A 90 18.75 33.16 -22.43
C GLU A 90 19.50 31.90 -22.87
N GLN A 91 19.41 31.51 -24.15
CA GLN A 91 20.02 30.30 -24.74
C GLN A 91 19.62 29.02 -23.99
N GLU A 92 18.38 28.97 -23.47
CA GLU A 92 17.83 27.82 -22.78
C GLU A 92 16.38 27.57 -23.16
N MET A 93 15.88 26.40 -22.74
CA MET A 93 14.45 26.03 -22.91
C MET A 93 13.64 26.66 -21.79
N VAL A 94 12.79 27.63 -22.15
CA VAL A 94 11.92 28.32 -21.19
C VAL A 94 10.54 27.66 -21.17
N LYS A 95 10.01 27.43 -19.99
CA LYS A 95 8.64 26.93 -19.79
C LYS A 95 7.65 28.10 -19.77
N THR A 96 6.65 28.02 -20.64
CA THR A 96 5.53 28.96 -20.61
C THR A 96 4.29 28.22 -20.11
N TYR A 97 3.78 28.59 -18.94
CA TYR A 97 2.59 27.97 -18.36
C TYR A 97 1.33 28.41 -19.09
N LEU A 98 0.45 27.48 -19.31
CA LEU A 98 -0.80 27.64 -20.04
C LEU A 98 -2.00 27.60 -19.08
N ALA A 99 -3.12 28.22 -19.49
CA ALA A 99 -4.35 28.04 -18.76
C ALA A 99 -4.73 26.55 -18.71
N PRO A 100 -5.03 26.00 -17.52
CA PRO A 100 -5.29 24.57 -17.35
C PRO A 100 -6.59 24.18 -18.07
N ARG A 101 -6.62 23.00 -18.67
CA ARG A 101 -7.86 22.38 -19.13
C ARG A 101 -8.73 22.02 -17.93
N SER A 102 -10.04 22.01 -18.11
CA SER A 102 -11.00 21.70 -17.03
C SER A 102 -10.74 20.38 -16.33
N TRP A 103 -10.31 19.36 -17.07
CA TRP A 103 -10.01 18.05 -16.50
C TRP A 103 -8.73 18.00 -15.66
N LEU A 104 -7.82 18.97 -15.76
CA LEU A 104 -6.64 19.02 -14.87
C LEU A 104 -7.04 19.30 -13.42
N ALA A 105 -8.02 20.16 -13.21
CA ALA A 105 -8.55 20.44 -11.88
C ALA A 105 -9.51 19.36 -11.39
N GLN A 106 -10.29 18.76 -12.28
CA GLN A 106 -11.25 17.71 -11.96
C GLN A 106 -11.33 16.69 -13.10
N PRO A 107 -10.45 15.70 -13.11
CA PRO A 107 -10.41 14.71 -14.18
C PRO A 107 -11.68 13.84 -14.23
N ASP A 108 -12.21 13.44 -13.09
CA ASP A 108 -13.46 12.69 -12.96
C ASP A 108 -14.56 13.62 -12.42
N PRO A 109 -15.69 13.79 -13.14
CA PRO A 109 -16.79 14.63 -12.66
C PRO A 109 -17.45 14.15 -11.37
N ALA A 110 -17.32 12.86 -11.05
CA ALA A 110 -17.95 12.24 -9.87
C ALA A 110 -17.04 12.19 -8.64
N ILE A 111 -15.72 12.38 -8.80
CA ILE A 111 -14.73 12.14 -7.76
C ILE A 111 -13.81 13.36 -7.62
N PRO A 112 -13.52 13.83 -6.40
CA PRO A 112 -12.54 14.91 -6.19
C PRO A 112 -11.15 14.55 -6.71
N TYR A 113 -10.41 15.54 -7.18
CA TYR A 113 -9.05 15.39 -7.70
C TYR A 113 -8.12 14.61 -6.77
N ASN A 114 -8.07 15.03 -5.51
CA ASN A 114 -7.20 14.40 -4.51
C ASN A 114 -7.52 12.91 -4.31
N THR A 115 -8.79 12.55 -4.28
CA THR A 115 -9.21 11.14 -4.15
C THR A 115 -8.82 10.31 -5.38
N LEU A 116 -9.03 10.87 -6.58
CA LEU A 116 -8.67 10.18 -7.82
C LEU A 116 -7.15 9.95 -7.90
N MET A 117 -6.35 10.97 -7.55
CA MET A 117 -4.89 10.86 -7.56
C MET A 117 -4.38 9.86 -6.52
N ALA A 118 -4.95 9.88 -5.30
CA ALA A 118 -4.62 8.90 -4.26
C ALA A 118 -4.95 7.46 -4.70
N TRP A 119 -6.07 7.26 -5.36
CA TRP A 119 -6.44 5.93 -5.88
C TRP A 119 -5.60 5.51 -7.09
N THR A 120 -5.20 6.44 -7.93
CA THR A 120 -4.28 6.17 -9.05
C THR A 120 -2.91 5.78 -8.52
N LEU A 121 -2.43 6.47 -7.49
CA LEU A 121 -1.21 6.06 -6.81
C LEU A 121 -1.35 4.68 -6.18
N ASP A 122 -2.47 4.36 -5.54
CA ASP A 122 -2.69 3.04 -4.94
C ASP A 122 -2.47 1.92 -5.97
N ASP A 123 -3.04 2.09 -7.17
CA ASP A 123 -2.84 1.13 -8.27
C ASP A 123 -1.37 1.07 -8.72
N LEU A 124 -0.70 2.21 -8.89
CA LEU A 124 0.71 2.26 -9.28
C LEU A 124 1.64 1.68 -8.22
N PHE A 125 1.38 1.96 -6.95
CA PHE A 125 2.19 1.52 -5.82
C PHE A 125 2.14 0.00 -5.61
N PHE A 126 0.93 -0.57 -5.64
CA PHE A 126 0.78 -2.00 -5.43
C PHE A 126 1.03 -2.82 -6.68
N PHE A 127 0.55 -2.39 -7.83
CA PHE A 127 0.56 -3.19 -9.06
C PHE A 127 1.52 -2.67 -10.14
N GLY A 128 2.08 -1.47 -9.97
CA GLY A 128 2.95 -0.84 -10.97
C GLY A 128 2.21 -0.36 -12.23
N LYS A 129 0.88 -0.38 -12.22
CA LYS A 129 0.02 -0.03 -13.35
C LYS A 129 -1.27 0.58 -12.85
N ALA A 130 -1.77 1.60 -13.55
CA ALA A 130 -3.10 2.18 -13.31
C ALA A 130 -3.79 2.44 -14.65
N THR A 131 -5.11 2.48 -14.67
CA THR A 131 -5.87 2.67 -15.91
C THR A 131 -7.02 3.62 -15.68
N TRP A 132 -7.13 4.62 -16.56
CA TRP A 132 -8.28 5.49 -16.65
C TRP A 132 -9.02 5.26 -17.96
N PHE A 133 -10.34 5.32 -17.91
CA PHE A 133 -11.20 5.30 -19.06
C PHE A 133 -11.58 6.73 -19.46
N ILE A 134 -11.51 7.05 -20.74
CA ILE A 134 -11.92 8.36 -21.28
C ILE A 134 -13.43 8.33 -21.44
N GLN A 135 -14.15 9.09 -20.58
CA GLN A 135 -15.60 9.16 -20.62
C GLN A 135 -16.12 10.07 -21.73
N SER A 136 -15.45 11.19 -21.94
CA SER A 136 -15.86 12.18 -22.96
C SER A 136 -14.63 12.79 -23.62
N ARG A 137 -14.84 13.27 -24.84
CA ARG A 137 -13.84 13.99 -25.63
C ARG A 137 -14.38 15.35 -26.05
N THR A 138 -13.46 16.30 -26.22
CA THR A 138 -13.76 17.62 -26.80
C THR A 138 -14.03 17.50 -28.30
N SER A 139 -14.54 18.59 -28.92
CA SER A 139 -14.71 18.67 -30.38
C SER A 139 -13.43 18.42 -31.17
N ASP A 140 -12.28 18.70 -30.56
CA ASP A 140 -10.95 18.52 -31.16
C ASP A 140 -10.43 17.08 -31.01
N GLY A 141 -11.23 16.17 -30.42
CA GLY A 141 -10.89 14.76 -30.23
C GLY A 141 -10.06 14.45 -28.98
N PHE A 142 -9.61 15.47 -28.23
CA PHE A 142 -8.86 15.27 -26.98
C PHE A 142 -9.78 14.90 -25.82
N PRO A 143 -9.28 14.13 -24.82
CA PRO A 143 -10.03 13.80 -23.63
C PRO A 143 -10.52 15.05 -22.87
N ASN A 144 -11.74 14.97 -22.33
CA ASN A 144 -12.35 16.01 -21.51
C ASN A 144 -12.71 15.52 -20.10
N SER A 145 -13.01 14.25 -19.93
CA SER A 145 -13.22 13.63 -18.61
C SER A 145 -12.79 12.17 -18.60
N PHE A 146 -12.44 11.72 -17.42
CA PHE A 146 -11.92 10.37 -17.19
C PHE A 146 -12.68 9.69 -16.06
N THR A 147 -12.58 8.37 -16.00
CA THR A 147 -12.97 7.55 -14.84
C THR A 147 -11.88 6.53 -14.57
N ARG A 148 -11.46 6.40 -13.32
CA ARG A 148 -10.51 5.36 -12.93
C ARG A 148 -11.14 3.98 -13.02
N LEU A 149 -10.43 3.05 -13.63
CA LEU A 149 -10.75 1.63 -13.57
C LEU A 149 -9.84 0.97 -12.52
N PRO A 150 -10.39 0.45 -11.40
CA PRO A 150 -9.57 -0.20 -10.38
C PRO A 150 -8.73 -1.34 -10.97
N ALA A 151 -7.44 -1.37 -10.68
CA ALA A 151 -6.51 -2.35 -11.23
C ALA A 151 -6.96 -3.79 -10.95
N SER A 152 -7.54 -4.05 -9.78
CA SER A 152 -8.10 -5.37 -9.40
C SER A 152 -9.33 -5.81 -10.21
N MET A 153 -9.91 -4.94 -11.04
CA MET A 153 -11.08 -5.25 -11.89
C MET A 153 -10.74 -5.24 -13.38
N VAL A 154 -9.52 -4.86 -13.73
CA VAL A 154 -9.05 -4.79 -15.12
C VAL A 154 -8.21 -6.02 -15.43
N THR A 155 -8.50 -6.65 -16.56
CA THR A 155 -7.76 -7.80 -17.05
C THR A 155 -7.08 -7.48 -18.36
N TYR A 156 -5.80 -7.80 -18.45
CA TYR A 156 -4.97 -7.59 -19.63
C TYR A 156 -4.60 -8.95 -20.24
N ARG A 157 -5.09 -9.21 -21.43
CA ARG A 157 -4.98 -10.54 -22.03
C ARG A 157 -3.69 -10.75 -22.82
N ASP A 158 -3.15 -9.70 -23.39
CA ASP A 158 -1.93 -9.70 -24.19
C ASP A 158 -0.64 -9.57 -23.35
N GLN A 159 -0.79 -9.48 -22.03
CA GLN A 159 0.35 -9.45 -21.10
C GLN A 159 0.58 -10.84 -20.51
N ALA A 160 1.79 -11.35 -20.68
CA ALA A 160 2.15 -12.71 -20.23
C ALA A 160 2.35 -12.84 -18.71
N GLY A 161 2.32 -11.73 -17.98
CA GLY A 161 2.56 -11.70 -16.55
C GLY A 161 2.08 -10.39 -15.91
N PRO A 162 2.33 -10.23 -14.60
CA PRO A 162 1.90 -9.04 -13.88
C PRO A 162 2.68 -7.77 -14.26
N VAL A 163 3.86 -7.92 -14.85
CA VAL A 163 4.71 -6.81 -15.27
C VAL A 163 4.46 -6.50 -16.73
N PHE A 164 4.16 -5.23 -17.03
CA PHE A 164 3.94 -4.78 -18.40
C PHE A 164 5.26 -4.44 -19.08
N PHE A 165 5.35 -4.85 -20.35
CA PHE A 165 6.44 -4.43 -21.25
C PHE A 165 6.03 -3.27 -22.17
N ALA A 166 4.72 -3.09 -22.37
CA ALA A 166 4.12 -2.05 -23.19
C ALA A 166 2.64 -1.85 -22.78
N PRO A 167 1.99 -0.77 -23.22
CA PRO A 167 0.56 -0.64 -23.06
C PRO A 167 -0.19 -1.82 -23.69
N SER A 168 -1.22 -2.31 -23.01
CA SER A 168 -2.01 -3.44 -23.47
C SER A 168 -2.99 -3.02 -24.57
N ASN A 169 -3.15 -3.85 -25.59
CA ASN A 169 -4.14 -3.69 -26.65
C ASN A 169 -5.41 -4.56 -26.42
N GLU A 170 -5.35 -5.49 -25.47
CA GLU A 170 -6.48 -6.36 -25.14
C GLU A 170 -6.86 -6.17 -23.65
N VAL A 171 -7.64 -5.13 -23.38
CA VAL A 171 -8.06 -4.75 -22.04
C VAL A 171 -9.53 -5.11 -21.83
N TYR A 172 -9.83 -5.74 -20.71
CA TYR A 172 -11.18 -6.12 -20.30
C TYR A 172 -11.49 -5.54 -18.92
N PHE A 173 -12.68 -4.99 -18.78
CA PHE A 173 -13.22 -4.54 -17.50
C PHE A 173 -14.56 -5.23 -17.24
N GLN A 174 -14.67 -5.91 -16.12
CA GLN A 174 -15.86 -6.71 -15.76
C GLN A 174 -16.33 -7.67 -16.88
N GLY A 175 -15.39 -8.23 -17.64
CA GLY A 175 -15.66 -9.14 -18.75
C GLY A 175 -16.00 -8.48 -20.09
N GLY A 176 -16.20 -7.18 -20.14
CA GLY A 176 -16.36 -6.39 -21.38
C GLY A 176 -15.00 -5.93 -21.92
N ARG A 177 -14.79 -6.12 -23.24
CA ARG A 177 -13.60 -5.55 -23.91
C ARG A 177 -13.74 -4.04 -24.01
N ILE A 178 -12.68 -3.34 -23.68
CA ILE A 178 -12.57 -1.88 -23.87
C ILE A 178 -11.60 -1.63 -25.02
N ASP A 179 -11.95 -0.63 -25.85
CA ASP A 179 -11.06 -0.15 -26.91
C ASP A 179 -9.86 0.56 -26.27
N PRO A 180 -8.61 0.17 -26.61
CA PRO A 180 -7.41 0.80 -26.09
C PRO A 180 -7.32 2.31 -26.35
N GLU A 181 -7.92 2.80 -27.44
CA GLU A 181 -7.96 4.23 -27.76
C GLU A 181 -8.73 5.05 -26.72
N ASN A 182 -9.63 4.41 -25.97
CA ASN A 182 -10.40 5.04 -24.90
C ASN A 182 -9.77 4.81 -23.51
N LEU A 183 -8.53 4.35 -23.46
CA LEU A 183 -7.81 4.09 -22.22
C LEU A 183 -6.57 4.95 -22.10
N VAL A 184 -6.33 5.42 -20.89
CA VAL A 184 -5.05 5.97 -20.47
C VAL A 184 -4.42 4.94 -19.54
N GLN A 185 -3.31 4.35 -19.97
CA GLN A 185 -2.60 3.32 -19.22
C GLN A 185 -1.32 3.92 -18.63
N PHE A 186 -1.30 4.04 -17.32
CA PHE A 186 -0.13 4.47 -16.57
C PHE A 186 0.71 3.24 -16.24
N ILE A 187 1.95 3.21 -16.69
CA ILE A 187 2.90 2.13 -16.44
C ILE A 187 4.05 2.70 -15.64
N SER A 188 4.16 2.28 -14.38
CA SER A 188 5.20 2.76 -13.48
C SER A 188 6.59 2.25 -13.89
N PRO A 189 7.64 3.09 -13.80
CA PRO A 189 9.02 2.64 -13.96
C PRO A 189 9.47 1.75 -12.79
N ILE A 190 8.74 1.79 -11.67
CA ILE A 190 8.96 0.97 -10.48
C ILE A 190 7.95 -0.16 -10.47
N GLN A 191 8.43 -1.37 -10.29
CA GLN A 191 7.56 -2.55 -10.19
C GLN A 191 6.69 -2.47 -8.95
N GLY A 192 5.42 -2.87 -9.07
CA GLY A 192 4.48 -2.89 -7.95
C GLY A 192 4.94 -3.78 -6.79
N ILE A 193 4.72 -3.33 -5.58
CA ILE A 193 5.22 -3.96 -4.35
C ILE A 193 4.76 -5.41 -4.20
N VAL A 194 3.53 -5.71 -4.61
CA VAL A 194 2.97 -7.08 -4.50
C VAL A 194 3.72 -8.11 -5.34
N TYR A 195 4.43 -7.67 -6.38
CA TYR A 195 5.24 -8.55 -7.25
C TYR A 195 6.71 -8.52 -6.89
N GLN A 196 7.24 -7.35 -6.53
CA GLN A 196 8.64 -7.17 -6.23
C GLN A 196 9.05 -7.85 -4.92
N SER A 197 8.17 -7.87 -3.94
CA SER A 197 8.54 -8.17 -2.55
C SER A 197 7.56 -9.11 -1.85
N GLU A 198 6.94 -10.01 -2.58
CA GLU A 198 5.93 -10.93 -2.06
C GLU A 198 6.41 -11.68 -0.81
N THR A 199 7.62 -12.25 -0.86
CA THR A 199 8.18 -13.02 0.27
C THR A 199 8.39 -12.16 1.51
N SER A 200 8.89 -10.93 1.36
CA SER A 200 9.12 -10.01 2.48
C SER A 200 7.80 -9.55 3.09
N VAL A 201 6.80 -9.24 2.28
CA VAL A 201 5.45 -8.89 2.74
C VAL A 201 4.80 -10.06 3.48
N GLN A 202 4.90 -11.28 2.96
CA GLN A 202 4.38 -12.48 3.63
C GLN A 202 5.10 -12.74 4.96
N THR A 203 6.39 -12.47 5.03
CA THR A 203 7.16 -12.58 6.27
C THR A 203 6.68 -11.57 7.31
N ALA A 204 6.46 -10.30 6.91
CA ALA A 204 5.92 -9.27 7.78
C ALA A 204 4.54 -9.66 8.34
N ILE A 205 3.65 -10.16 7.49
CA ILE A 205 2.30 -10.63 7.91
C ILE A 205 2.40 -11.77 8.91
N ARG A 206 3.30 -12.75 8.68
CA ARG A 206 3.50 -13.87 9.60
C ARG A 206 4.05 -13.41 10.94
N LEU A 207 4.97 -12.45 10.93
CA LEU A 207 5.53 -11.86 12.13
C LEU A 207 4.47 -11.11 12.95
N GLU A 208 3.62 -10.31 12.30
CA GLU A 208 2.49 -9.66 12.96
C GLU A 208 1.52 -10.68 13.58
N LYS A 209 1.20 -11.74 12.86
CA LYS A 209 0.38 -12.84 13.40
C LYS A 209 1.03 -13.53 14.59
N ALA A 210 2.36 -13.72 14.57
CA ALA A 210 3.09 -14.29 15.70
C ALA A 210 3.05 -13.37 16.92
N ARG A 211 3.24 -12.06 16.72
CA ARG A 211 3.12 -11.04 17.77
C ARG A 211 1.72 -11.01 18.36
N PHE A 212 0.68 -11.02 17.51
CA PHE A 212 -0.71 -11.06 17.95
C PHE A 212 -1.01 -12.30 18.80
N ARG A 213 -0.57 -13.49 18.36
CA ARG A 213 -0.74 -14.73 19.15
C ARG A 213 -0.05 -14.65 20.50
N ASN A 214 1.18 -14.11 20.54
CA ASN A 214 1.90 -13.94 21.81
C ASN A 214 1.25 -12.89 22.72
N ALA A 215 0.65 -11.84 22.16
CA ALA A 215 -0.08 -10.84 22.93
C ALA A 215 -1.40 -11.39 23.48
N THR A 216 -2.05 -12.30 22.77
CA THR A 216 -3.32 -12.91 23.20
C THR A 216 -3.12 -13.99 24.25
N SER A 217 -1.97 -14.70 24.23
CA SER A 217 -1.67 -15.77 25.18
C SER A 217 -0.84 -15.20 26.34
N THR A 218 -1.44 -15.09 27.51
CA THR A 218 -0.79 -14.57 28.72
C THR A 218 0.29 -15.54 29.26
N ILE A 219 0.21 -16.80 28.94
CA ILE A 219 1.13 -17.84 29.41
C ILE A 219 1.74 -18.55 28.19
N PRO A 220 3.08 -18.74 28.15
CA PRO A 220 3.74 -19.48 27.07
C PRO A 220 3.15 -20.88 26.89
N ALA A 221 3.14 -21.37 25.66
CA ALA A 221 2.79 -22.76 25.40
C ALA A 221 3.74 -23.68 26.18
N GLY A 222 3.23 -24.72 26.80
CA GLY A 222 4.00 -25.67 27.55
C GLY A 222 3.52 -27.09 27.31
N THR A 223 4.23 -28.05 27.90
CA THR A 223 3.88 -29.44 27.84
C THR A 223 3.41 -29.90 29.21
N LEU A 224 2.23 -30.47 29.29
CA LEU A 224 1.78 -31.19 30.47
C LEU A 224 2.40 -32.60 30.44
N LYS A 225 3.28 -32.88 31.40
CA LYS A 225 3.92 -34.18 31.53
C LYS A 225 3.28 -34.94 32.68
N ILE A 226 2.86 -36.17 32.43
CA ILE A 226 2.41 -37.10 33.48
C ILE A 226 3.64 -37.70 34.10
N THR A 227 3.79 -37.53 35.41
CA THR A 227 4.96 -38.01 36.20
C THR A 227 4.65 -39.24 37.04
N GLY A 228 3.35 -39.58 37.22
CA GLY A 228 2.89 -40.71 38.03
C GLY A 228 1.45 -41.04 37.74
N GLY A 229 0.91 -42.09 38.39
CA GLY A 229 -0.48 -42.51 38.25
C GLY A 229 -0.71 -43.56 37.16
N GLU A 230 -1.97 -43.97 36.93
CA GLU A 230 -2.34 -44.87 35.85
C GLU A 230 -2.20 -44.14 34.50
N PRO A 231 -1.78 -44.84 33.43
CA PRO A 231 -1.66 -44.24 32.11
C PRO A 231 -3.06 -43.82 31.60
N LEU A 232 -3.21 -42.52 31.30
CA LEU A 232 -4.41 -41.94 30.74
C LEU A 232 -4.65 -42.48 29.32
N THR A 233 -5.92 -42.66 28.97
CA THR A 233 -6.31 -42.94 27.58
C THR A 233 -6.14 -41.72 26.71
N ASP A 234 -6.07 -41.90 25.39
CA ASP A 234 -5.95 -40.80 24.42
C ASP A 234 -7.08 -39.75 24.54
N VAL A 235 -8.29 -40.20 24.90
CA VAL A 235 -9.45 -39.35 25.12
C VAL A 235 -9.29 -38.49 26.37
N GLU A 236 -8.81 -39.09 27.48
CA GLU A 236 -8.58 -38.36 28.72
C GLU A 236 -7.43 -37.37 28.60
N MET A 237 -6.40 -37.67 27.82
CA MET A 237 -5.31 -36.74 27.53
C MET A 237 -5.82 -35.55 26.73
N GLN A 238 -6.69 -35.76 25.74
CA GLN A 238 -7.30 -34.68 24.98
C GLN A 238 -8.21 -33.79 25.85
N GLN A 239 -9.02 -34.40 26.71
CA GLN A 239 -9.90 -33.67 27.64
C GLN A 239 -9.10 -32.82 28.62
N LEU A 240 -8.03 -33.39 29.18
CA LEU A 240 -7.12 -32.69 30.10
C LEU A 240 -6.45 -31.48 29.40
N GLY A 241 -5.95 -31.68 28.20
CA GLY A 241 -5.35 -30.60 27.41
C GLY A 241 -6.35 -29.51 27.05
N ALA A 242 -7.58 -29.88 26.69
CA ALA A 242 -8.66 -28.92 26.39
C ALA A 242 -9.08 -28.13 27.64
N ALA A 243 -9.24 -28.79 28.77
CA ALA A 243 -9.59 -28.15 30.05
C ALA A 243 -8.49 -27.18 30.53
N PHE A 244 -7.22 -27.59 30.40
CA PHE A 244 -6.08 -26.75 30.73
C PHE A 244 -6.00 -25.50 29.81
N ASN A 245 -6.21 -25.66 28.51
CA ASN A 245 -6.21 -24.55 27.56
C ASN A 245 -7.39 -23.58 27.82
N ALA A 246 -8.59 -24.11 28.09
CA ALA A 246 -9.75 -23.30 28.43
C ALA A 246 -9.54 -22.47 29.71
N ALA A 247 -8.93 -23.08 30.74
CA ALA A 247 -8.58 -22.34 31.96
C ALA A 247 -7.57 -21.20 31.69
N ARG A 248 -6.60 -21.44 30.80
CA ARG A 248 -5.61 -20.45 30.38
C ARG A 248 -6.24 -19.29 29.57
N GLU A 249 -7.10 -19.60 28.61
CA GLU A 249 -7.79 -18.60 27.81
C GLU A 249 -8.67 -17.67 28.66
N ASN A 250 -9.24 -18.21 29.74
CA ASN A 250 -10.06 -17.44 30.69
C ASN A 250 -9.27 -16.79 31.83
N ASN A 251 -7.93 -16.83 31.81
CA ASN A 251 -7.06 -16.35 32.90
C ASN A 251 -7.40 -16.92 34.27
N GLN A 252 -7.89 -18.15 34.32
CA GLN A 252 -8.19 -18.87 35.55
C GLN A 252 -6.95 -19.58 36.07
N THR A 253 -6.84 -19.69 37.38
CA THR A 253 -5.77 -20.47 38.00
C THR A 253 -5.96 -21.95 37.68
N ALA A 254 -5.04 -22.54 36.93
CA ALA A 254 -5.04 -23.96 36.65
C ALA A 254 -4.52 -24.70 37.92
N VAL A 255 -5.35 -25.63 38.41
CA VAL A 255 -4.94 -26.52 39.51
C VAL A 255 -4.43 -27.81 38.86
N ILE A 256 -3.15 -28.13 39.14
CA ILE A 256 -2.48 -29.33 38.61
C ILE A 256 -2.41 -30.36 39.72
N SER A 257 -2.66 -31.64 39.40
CA SER A 257 -2.54 -32.73 40.36
C SER A 257 -1.06 -33.02 40.64
N GLN A 258 -0.82 -33.77 41.71
CA GLN A 258 0.55 -34.18 42.14
C GLN A 258 1.31 -34.98 41.07
N ASP A 259 0.58 -35.65 40.16
CA ASP A 259 1.13 -36.50 39.10
C ASP A 259 1.27 -35.78 37.76
N LEU A 260 1.03 -34.46 37.71
CA LEU A 260 1.16 -33.64 36.52
C LEU A 260 2.21 -32.58 36.75
N ASP A 261 3.14 -32.47 35.81
CA ASP A 261 4.16 -31.44 35.80
C ASP A 261 3.95 -30.54 34.54
N TYR A 262 3.99 -29.24 34.75
CA TYR A 262 3.91 -28.28 33.64
C TYR A 262 5.31 -27.79 33.30
N ILE A 263 5.77 -28.18 32.11
CA ILE A 263 7.06 -27.74 31.59
C ILE A 263 6.79 -26.62 30.58
N GLU A 264 7.19 -25.41 30.95
CA GLU A 264 7.14 -24.28 30.01
C GLU A 264 8.02 -24.54 28.82
N THR A 265 7.47 -24.34 27.61
CA THR A 265 8.31 -24.28 26.42
C THR A 265 9.13 -22.99 26.53
N LYS A 266 10.45 -23.05 26.36
CA LYS A 266 11.37 -21.91 26.42
C LYS A 266 11.13 -20.85 25.30
N ALA A 267 9.99 -20.90 24.63
CA ALA A 267 9.53 -19.94 23.61
C ALA A 267 9.01 -18.68 24.29
N ASN A 268 9.84 -17.99 25.05
CA ASN A 268 9.56 -16.67 25.54
C ASN A 268 9.64 -15.66 24.37
N PRO A 269 8.73 -14.68 24.23
CA PRO A 269 8.82 -13.63 23.23
C PRO A 269 10.18 -12.93 23.15
N ALA A 270 10.85 -12.75 24.29
CA ALA A 270 12.21 -12.21 24.36
C ALA A 270 13.24 -13.14 23.70
N ASN A 271 13.13 -14.46 23.92
CA ASN A 271 14.04 -15.46 23.33
C ASN A 271 13.78 -15.64 21.82
N MET A 272 12.58 -15.30 21.35
CA MET A 272 12.23 -15.33 19.92
C MET A 272 12.66 -14.06 19.18
N MET A 273 13.26 -13.08 19.85
CA MET A 273 13.70 -11.79 19.28
C MET A 273 12.61 -11.10 18.45
N LEU A 274 11.33 -11.24 18.86
CA LEU A 274 10.20 -10.76 18.06
C LEU A 274 10.23 -9.24 17.86
N MET A 275 10.74 -8.48 18.82
CA MET A 275 10.86 -7.03 18.70
C MET A 275 11.96 -6.64 17.71
N GLU A 276 13.10 -7.29 17.78
CA GLU A 276 14.22 -7.06 16.86
C GLU A 276 13.84 -7.46 15.43
N ALA A 277 13.19 -8.62 15.28
CA ALA A 277 12.68 -9.08 14.01
C ALA A 277 11.63 -8.12 13.44
N ALA A 278 10.76 -7.54 14.28
CA ALA A 278 9.76 -6.55 13.84
C ALA A 278 10.42 -5.25 13.37
N ASN A 279 11.42 -4.75 14.10
CA ASN A 279 12.17 -3.56 13.71
C ASN A 279 12.94 -3.79 12.40
N PHE A 280 13.61 -4.92 12.26
CA PHE A 280 14.27 -5.29 11.02
C PHE A 280 13.28 -5.37 9.86
N GLN A 281 12.13 -6.01 10.06
CA GLN A 281 11.11 -6.13 9.03
C GLN A 281 10.50 -4.77 8.66
N ALA A 282 10.32 -3.86 9.63
CA ALA A 282 9.88 -2.50 9.35
C ALA A 282 10.90 -1.73 8.49
N LEU A 283 12.19 -1.90 8.75
CA LEU A 283 13.27 -1.34 7.90
C LEU A 283 13.26 -1.94 6.49
N GLU A 284 13.03 -3.26 6.36
CA GLU A 284 12.87 -3.89 5.04
C GLU A 284 11.68 -3.30 4.28
N MET A 285 10.55 -3.05 4.95
CA MET A 285 9.40 -2.40 4.32
C MET A 285 9.73 -0.96 3.88
N CYS A 286 10.51 -0.22 4.64
CA CYS A 286 10.99 1.10 4.23
C CYS A 286 11.88 1.05 2.97
N ARG A 287 12.78 0.05 2.88
CA ARG A 287 13.61 -0.18 1.68
C ARG A 287 12.79 -0.49 0.44
N ILE A 288 11.77 -1.35 0.59
CA ILE A 288 10.88 -1.76 -0.51
C ILE A 288 10.03 -0.58 -1.00
N THR A 289 9.59 0.27 -0.08
CA THR A 289 8.72 1.42 -0.38
C THR A 289 9.48 2.70 -0.71
N ASN A 290 10.81 2.68 -0.63
CA ASN A 290 11.71 3.81 -0.83
C ASN A 290 11.43 5.01 0.08
N ILE A 291 10.82 4.79 1.25
CA ILE A 291 10.62 5.88 2.21
C ILE A 291 11.73 5.91 3.26
N PRO A 292 12.17 7.10 3.70
CA PRO A 292 13.07 7.22 4.83
C PRO A 292 12.47 6.59 6.10
N PRO A 293 13.24 5.77 6.84
CA PRO A 293 12.72 5.02 7.99
C PRO A 293 12.10 5.89 9.08
N PHE A 294 12.63 7.09 9.32
CA PHE A 294 12.09 8.02 10.31
C PHE A 294 10.66 8.48 10.00
N LEU A 295 10.29 8.60 8.71
CA LEU A 295 8.92 8.93 8.29
C LEU A 295 7.93 7.79 8.57
N ALA A 296 8.43 6.56 8.60
CA ALA A 296 7.65 5.39 9.00
C ALA A 296 7.56 5.23 10.52
N GLY A 297 8.26 6.06 11.31
CA GLY A 297 8.35 5.94 12.75
C GLY A 297 9.31 4.84 13.22
N VAL A 298 10.25 4.42 12.37
CA VAL A 298 11.27 3.42 12.71
C VAL A 298 12.52 4.15 13.20
N ASP A 299 12.93 3.87 14.44
CA ASP A 299 14.14 4.47 15.01
C ASP A 299 15.40 3.83 14.42
N VAL A 300 16.25 4.65 13.83
CA VAL A 300 17.57 4.26 13.29
C VAL A 300 18.73 4.93 14.02
N GLY A 301 18.49 5.48 15.20
CA GLY A 301 19.53 5.87 16.18
C GLY A 301 20.30 7.15 15.89
N SER A 302 20.16 7.81 14.75
CA SER A 302 20.98 8.99 14.42
C SER A 302 20.29 10.18 13.75
N TYR A 303 18.96 10.16 13.60
CA TYR A 303 18.23 11.26 12.93
C TYR A 303 17.54 12.20 13.91
N GLN A 304 18.26 12.71 14.90
CA GLN A 304 17.66 13.55 15.95
C GLN A 304 17.30 14.98 15.52
N TYR A 305 17.79 15.44 14.37
CA TYR A 305 17.51 16.80 13.87
C TYR A 305 17.36 16.82 12.34
N GLN A 306 16.21 16.37 11.84
CA GLN A 306 15.83 16.71 10.47
C GLN A 306 14.83 17.87 10.49
N ASN A 307 15.15 18.90 9.72
CA ASN A 307 14.20 19.98 9.45
C ASN A 307 13.00 19.42 8.68
N GLY A 308 11.80 19.93 8.93
CA GLY A 308 10.58 19.51 8.21
C GLY A 308 10.70 19.66 6.69
N LYS A 309 11.49 20.62 6.21
CA LYS A 309 11.80 20.82 4.79
C LYS A 309 12.58 19.64 4.21
N ASP A 310 13.67 19.25 4.87
CA ASP A 310 14.50 18.12 4.43
C ASP A 310 13.69 16.82 4.38
N ALA A 311 12.79 16.64 5.34
CA ALA A 311 11.90 15.47 5.38
C ALA A 311 10.93 15.43 4.19
N ARG A 312 10.34 16.58 3.80
CA ARG A 312 9.45 16.69 2.63
C ARG A 312 10.23 16.46 1.34
N GLU A 313 11.41 17.09 1.22
CA GLU A 313 12.28 16.94 0.05
C GLU A 313 12.69 15.47 -0.14
N GLN A 314 13.11 14.79 0.92
CA GLN A 314 13.47 13.37 0.85
C GLN A 314 12.28 12.49 0.46
N LEU A 315 11.09 12.73 1.03
CA LEU A 315 9.89 12.00 0.66
C LEU A 315 9.55 12.18 -0.82
N TYR A 316 9.65 13.41 -1.32
CA TYR A 316 9.43 13.71 -2.73
C TYR A 316 10.46 13.00 -3.62
N LEU A 317 11.76 13.24 -3.38
CA LEU A 317 12.84 12.76 -4.26
C LEU A 317 12.92 11.24 -4.32
N PHE A 318 12.79 10.56 -3.20
CA PHE A 318 13.02 9.12 -3.14
C PHE A 318 11.76 8.29 -3.37
N ALA A 319 10.59 8.77 -2.96
CA ALA A 319 9.37 7.98 -2.98
C ALA A 319 8.33 8.49 -3.97
N ALA A 320 7.97 9.78 -3.96
CA ALA A 320 6.83 10.27 -4.74
C ALA A 320 7.17 10.57 -6.19
N ARG A 321 8.36 11.12 -6.48
CA ARG A 321 8.75 11.65 -7.79
C ARG A 321 8.54 10.66 -8.93
N ALA A 322 8.95 9.40 -8.77
CA ALA A 322 8.83 8.42 -9.83
C ALA A 322 7.39 8.16 -10.25
N TYR A 323 6.46 8.19 -9.30
CA TYR A 323 5.03 8.05 -9.58
C TYR A 323 4.44 9.33 -10.17
N MET A 324 4.84 10.50 -9.67
CA MET A 324 4.43 11.81 -10.21
C MET A 324 4.89 11.97 -11.66
N ASP A 325 6.15 11.66 -11.94
CA ASP A 325 6.70 11.70 -13.31
C ASP A 325 5.96 10.71 -14.23
N CYS A 326 5.65 9.51 -13.75
CA CYS A 326 4.87 8.54 -14.52
C CYS A 326 3.48 9.10 -14.90
N ILE A 327 2.77 9.68 -13.94
CA ILE A 327 1.45 10.27 -14.18
C ILE A 327 1.56 11.45 -15.14
N ALA A 328 2.45 12.40 -14.87
CA ALA A 328 2.63 13.61 -15.67
C ALA A 328 3.06 13.31 -17.12
N GLN A 329 4.03 12.40 -17.31
CA GLN A 329 4.50 12.03 -18.63
C GLN A 329 3.42 11.25 -19.43
N THR A 330 2.66 10.38 -18.78
CA THR A 330 1.55 9.67 -19.43
C THR A 330 0.46 10.66 -19.87
N LEU A 331 0.10 11.61 -19.02
CA LEU A 331 -0.88 12.65 -19.35
C LEU A 331 -0.36 13.66 -20.41
N SER A 332 0.95 13.75 -20.59
CA SER A 332 1.59 14.59 -21.62
C SER A 332 1.66 13.95 -23.00
N MET A 333 1.17 12.72 -23.17
CA MET A 333 1.17 12.02 -24.46
C MET A 333 0.27 12.73 -25.48
N ASN A 334 0.63 12.64 -26.76
CA ASN A 334 -0.04 13.33 -27.87
C ASN A 334 -1.50 12.88 -28.11
N ASN A 335 -1.90 11.74 -27.59
CA ASN A 335 -3.29 11.28 -27.61
C ASN A 335 -4.16 11.90 -26.50
N ILE A 336 -3.54 12.59 -25.53
CA ILE A 336 -4.20 13.22 -24.38
C ILE A 336 -4.10 14.75 -24.46
N LEU A 337 -2.90 15.25 -24.78
CA LEU A 337 -2.62 16.67 -24.94
C LEU A 337 -2.16 16.98 -26.38
N PRO A 338 -2.38 18.21 -26.88
CA PRO A 338 -1.83 18.64 -28.15
C PRO A 338 -0.31 18.55 -28.18
N VAL A 339 0.24 18.27 -29.38
CA VAL A 339 1.67 18.18 -29.59
C VAL A 339 2.40 19.43 -29.08
N GLY A 340 3.48 19.22 -28.33
CA GLY A 340 4.26 20.29 -27.71
C GLY A 340 3.69 20.87 -26.42
N THR A 341 2.56 20.33 -25.94
CA THR A 341 2.01 20.68 -24.63
C THR A 341 2.31 19.54 -23.65
N LYS A 342 2.81 19.89 -22.49
CA LYS A 342 3.16 18.94 -21.42
C LYS A 342 2.42 19.32 -20.14
N CYS A 343 2.30 18.38 -19.21
CA CYS A 343 1.87 18.65 -17.85
C CYS A 343 2.91 18.20 -16.86
N GLU A 344 2.94 18.86 -15.71
CA GLU A 344 3.77 18.52 -14.56
C GLU A 344 3.01 18.83 -13.27
N PHE A 345 3.48 18.27 -12.17
CA PHE A 345 2.96 18.61 -10.86
C PHE A 345 3.63 19.89 -10.37
N ASP A 346 2.85 20.81 -9.81
CA ASP A 346 3.34 22.02 -9.16
C ASP A 346 3.89 21.67 -7.78
N ILE A 347 5.17 21.39 -7.73
CA ILE A 347 5.83 20.94 -6.50
C ILE A 347 6.37 22.11 -5.66
N ASP A 348 6.38 23.32 -6.19
CA ASP A 348 7.01 24.47 -5.53
C ASP A 348 6.32 24.82 -4.22
N ASP A 349 4.99 24.81 -4.19
CA ASP A 349 4.21 25.02 -2.97
C ASP A 349 4.48 23.95 -1.91
N TYR A 350 4.66 22.70 -2.32
CA TYR A 350 4.94 21.60 -1.40
C TYR A 350 6.33 21.73 -0.77
N LEU A 351 7.32 22.19 -1.52
CA LEU A 351 8.71 22.35 -1.07
C LEU A 351 8.95 23.70 -0.37
N SER A 352 8.09 24.71 -0.60
CA SER A 352 8.22 26.00 0.04
C SER A 352 7.90 25.96 1.54
N GLU A 353 8.55 26.80 2.29
CA GLU A 353 8.41 26.89 3.76
C GLU A 353 7.24 27.77 4.23
N VAL A 354 6.17 27.89 3.46
CA VAL A 354 5.08 28.86 3.71
C VAL A 354 4.43 28.77 5.12
N ILE A 355 4.62 27.68 5.85
CA ILE A 355 4.08 27.56 7.22
C ILE A 355 4.92 28.33 8.26
N GLY A 356 6.18 28.69 7.95
CA GLY A 356 7.05 29.47 8.83
C GLY A 356 7.04 30.97 8.54
N ALA A 357 6.90 31.36 7.28
CA ALA A 357 6.97 32.77 6.87
C ALA A 357 5.79 33.60 7.40
N GLU A 358 4.58 33.03 7.44
CA GLU A 358 3.43 33.74 8.03
C GLU A 358 3.53 33.90 9.56
N ALA A 359 4.25 33.00 10.24
CA ALA A 359 4.48 33.11 11.69
C ALA A 359 5.56 34.14 12.00
N ASP A 360 6.62 34.17 11.20
CA ASP A 360 7.71 35.16 11.34
C ASP A 360 7.23 36.57 10.96
N ASP A 361 6.41 36.70 9.90
CA ASP A 361 5.79 37.97 9.51
C ASP A 361 4.79 38.47 10.57
N LEU A 362 4.06 37.56 11.23
CA LEU A 362 3.15 37.89 12.33
C LEU A 362 3.92 38.29 13.60
N GLU A 363 5.05 37.66 13.91
CA GLU A 363 5.92 38.06 15.02
C GLU A 363 6.58 39.43 14.73
N GLU A 364 7.07 39.69 13.52
CA GLU A 364 7.60 41.02 13.13
C GLU A 364 6.50 42.10 13.19
N MET A 365 5.26 41.80 12.74
CA MET A 365 4.14 42.74 12.85
C MET A 365 3.70 42.98 14.31
N MET A 366 3.79 41.98 15.17
CA MET A 366 3.50 42.10 16.60
C MET A 366 4.58 42.89 17.33
N ASP A 367 5.84 42.68 17.00
CA ASP A 367 6.96 43.45 17.58
C ASP A 367 7.00 44.91 17.08
N ALA A 368 6.65 45.16 15.81
CA ALA A 368 6.49 46.51 15.28
C ALA A 368 5.35 47.30 15.94
N ASN A 369 4.25 46.60 16.35
CA ASN A 369 3.14 47.22 17.07
C ASN A 369 3.39 47.40 18.58
N ASN A 370 4.42 46.77 19.12
CA ASN A 370 4.77 46.82 20.54
C ASN A 370 5.99 47.75 20.81
N MET A 371 6.48 48.50 19.83
CA MET A 371 7.50 49.55 20.07
C MET A 371 6.87 50.67 20.91
N PRO A 372 7.43 50.99 22.06
CA PRO A 372 6.95 52.11 22.87
C PRO A 372 7.17 53.41 22.08
N SER A 373 6.10 54.19 21.93
CA SER A 373 6.17 55.53 21.35
C SER A 373 7.21 56.33 22.11
N MET A 374 8.33 56.70 21.45
CA MET A 374 9.25 57.68 22.01
C MET A 374 8.51 58.99 22.23
N GLY A 375 8.29 59.29 23.49
CA GLY A 375 7.71 60.55 23.90
C GLY A 375 8.55 61.72 23.43
N SER A 376 7.92 62.67 22.79
CA SER A 376 8.48 63.98 22.46
C SER A 376 8.89 64.65 23.79
N GLU A 377 10.19 64.67 24.09
CA GLU A 377 10.73 65.55 25.13
C GLU A 377 10.52 66.99 24.66
N GLY A 378 9.76 67.73 25.48
CA GLY A 378 9.56 69.16 25.31
C GLY A 378 10.82 69.94 25.64
N GLU A 379 11.11 70.93 24.79
CA GLU A 379 12.07 71.99 25.06
C GLU A 379 11.71 72.71 26.32
N PRO A 380 12.69 73.06 27.18
CA PRO A 380 12.46 74.02 28.27
C PRO A 380 12.72 75.43 27.74
N ALA A 381 11.85 76.36 28.19
CA ALA A 381 11.95 77.82 27.98
C ALA A 381 13.14 78.45 28.73
#